data_d2a042754c679ddec752e80fdf7fcf7a
#
_entry.id   d2a042754c679ddec752e80fdf7fcf7a
#
_cell.length_a   1.000
_cell.length_b   1.000
_cell.length_c   1.000
_cell.angle_alpha   90.00
_cell.angle_beta   90.00
_cell.angle_gamma   90.00
#
_symmetry.space_group_name_H-M   'P 1'
#
loop_
_entity.id
_entity.type
_entity.pdbx_description
1 polymer ?
#
loop_
_entity_poly.entity_id
_entity_poly.type
_entity_poly.pdbx_seq_one_letter_code
_entity_poly.pdbx_strand_id
1 'polypeptide(L)'
;MPHRYLQELTTASVVAAQQRYGSRPAIQRMTANWDTDATFSDEEAAFITERDSFYLGTVGENGWPYLQHRGGPPGFLHVLDPVDGHSVLGWADLRGNRQYLSVGNLATSPRVSLLLMDYAHQRRLKIIGTAHVTDARDSGFEGLLARLSAPGPAGRVERLITVKVQGYDWNCPQHITPRFTEAELSDALAPVRDELARLRAENQALREQARQQPGRTP
;
A
#
# COMPACT_ATOMS: atom_id res chain seq x y z
N MET A 1 19.05 3.33 2.80
CA MET A 1 17.64 3.47 3.24
C MET A 1 17.46 4.88 3.76
N PRO A 2 16.45 5.61 3.34
CA PRO A 2 16.23 6.98 3.78
C PRO A 2 15.87 7.00 5.26
N HIS A 3 16.66 7.71 6.07
CA HIS A 3 16.46 7.75 7.52
C HIS A 3 15.66 8.97 7.99
N ARG A 4 15.18 9.82 7.05
CA ARG A 4 14.38 11.00 7.36
C ARG A 4 13.09 10.66 8.12
N TYR A 5 12.48 9.51 7.84
CA TYR A 5 11.32 9.02 8.56
C TYR A 5 11.56 8.92 10.07
N LEU A 6 12.69 8.29 10.47
CA LEU A 6 13.06 8.18 11.88
C LEU A 6 13.44 9.53 12.48
N GLN A 7 14.08 10.41 11.71
CA GLN A 7 14.45 11.74 12.16
C GLN A 7 13.21 12.55 12.57
N GLU A 8 12.20 12.59 11.69
CA GLU A 8 10.97 13.33 11.94
C GLU A 8 10.17 12.78 13.15
N LEU A 9 10.25 11.47 13.39
CA LEU A 9 9.48 10.81 14.45
C LEU A 9 10.26 10.61 15.76
N THR A 10 11.57 10.89 15.81
CA THR A 10 12.38 10.72 17.00
C THR A 10 12.28 11.95 17.92
N THR A 11 11.24 11.99 18.71
CA THR A 11 10.98 13.01 19.73
C THR A 11 11.76 12.74 21.02
N ALA A 12 11.76 13.68 21.97
CA ALA A 12 12.42 13.50 23.27
C ALA A 12 11.90 12.27 24.04
N SER A 13 10.59 12.00 24.00
CA SER A 13 9.99 10.83 24.62
C SER A 13 10.41 9.51 23.94
N VAL A 14 10.57 9.52 22.61
CA VAL A 14 11.09 8.36 21.86
C VAL A 14 12.56 8.11 22.24
N VAL A 15 13.39 9.16 22.33
CA VAL A 15 14.78 9.07 22.79
C VAL A 15 14.85 8.47 24.20
N ALA A 16 14.03 8.95 25.12
CA ALA A 16 13.99 8.43 26.49
C ALA A 16 13.61 6.93 26.52
N ALA A 17 12.64 6.51 25.69
CA ALA A 17 12.27 5.10 25.55
C ALA A 17 13.42 4.26 24.97
N GLN A 18 14.08 4.75 23.91
CA GLN A 18 15.25 4.07 23.32
C GLN A 18 16.40 3.89 24.33
N GLN A 19 16.65 4.90 25.17
CA GLN A 19 17.63 4.82 26.25
C GLN A 19 17.23 3.79 27.31
N ARG A 20 15.96 3.83 27.74
CA ARG A 20 15.45 2.91 28.76
C ARG A 20 15.53 1.44 28.33
N TYR A 21 15.26 1.15 27.06
CA TYR A 21 15.27 -0.21 26.50
C TYR A 21 16.57 -0.58 25.79
N GLY A 22 17.59 0.28 25.85
CA GLY A 22 18.95 0.00 25.38
C GLY A 22 19.14 0.02 23.86
N SER A 23 18.17 0.48 23.09
CA SER A 23 18.27 0.51 21.62
C SER A 23 18.94 1.78 21.06
N ARG A 24 19.08 2.84 21.88
CA ARG A 24 19.59 4.15 21.45
C ARG A 24 20.92 4.08 20.68
N PRO A 25 21.99 3.36 21.15
CA PRO A 25 23.28 3.33 20.45
C PRO A 25 23.17 2.68 19.05
N ALA A 26 22.31 1.65 18.90
CA ALA A 26 22.07 1.01 17.60
C ALA A 26 21.35 1.94 16.62
N ILE A 27 20.30 2.60 17.10
CA ILE A 27 19.54 3.59 16.29
C ILE A 27 20.46 4.75 15.86
N GLN A 28 21.30 5.28 16.77
CA GLN A 28 22.24 6.35 16.42
C GLN A 28 23.23 5.93 15.33
N ARG A 29 23.80 4.72 15.40
CA ARG A 29 24.71 4.22 14.37
C ARG A 29 24.00 4.05 13.03
N MET A 30 22.77 3.52 13.05
CA MET A 30 21.96 3.33 11.85
C MET A 30 21.61 4.67 11.16
N THR A 31 21.43 5.71 11.95
CA THR A 31 21.02 7.05 11.46
C THR A 31 22.19 8.03 11.30
N ALA A 32 23.45 7.62 11.54
CA ALA A 32 24.60 8.50 11.49
C ALA A 32 24.93 9.06 10.08
N ASN A 33 24.59 8.32 9.02
CA ASN A 33 24.80 8.72 7.63
C ASN A 33 23.42 8.96 6.95
N TRP A 34 22.74 10.00 7.38
CA TRP A 34 21.40 10.27 6.90
C TRP A 34 21.38 10.83 5.48
N ASP A 35 20.74 10.11 4.62
CA ASP A 35 20.26 10.66 3.37
C ASP A 35 19.02 11.53 3.69
N THR A 36 19.08 12.79 3.29
CA THR A 36 17.99 13.75 3.48
C THR A 36 16.95 13.67 2.38
N ASP A 37 17.17 12.79 1.41
CA ASP A 37 16.27 12.63 0.28
C ASP A 37 14.95 11.98 0.72
N ALA A 38 13.84 12.60 0.34
CA ALA A 38 12.49 12.10 0.55
C ALA A 38 11.86 11.64 -0.77
N THR A 39 12.69 11.36 -1.78
CA THR A 39 12.25 10.85 -3.06
C THR A 39 12.21 9.32 -3.07
N PHE A 40 11.18 8.77 -3.68
CA PHE A 40 11.08 7.34 -3.90
C PHE A 40 12.03 6.89 -5.00
N SER A 41 12.61 5.72 -4.83
CA SER A 41 13.23 4.99 -5.92
C SER A 41 12.17 4.27 -6.78
N ASP A 42 12.61 3.64 -7.85
CA ASP A 42 11.73 2.81 -8.69
C ASP A 42 11.11 1.65 -7.89
N GLU A 43 11.79 1.14 -6.86
CA GLU A 43 11.27 0.08 -5.99
C GLU A 43 10.06 0.56 -5.17
N GLU A 44 10.18 1.71 -4.50
CA GLU A 44 9.06 2.28 -3.75
C GLU A 44 7.90 2.66 -4.69
N ALA A 45 8.21 3.26 -5.84
CA ALA A 45 7.19 3.66 -6.80
C ALA A 45 6.41 2.45 -7.33
N ALA A 46 7.09 1.38 -7.72
CA ALA A 46 6.47 0.13 -8.15
C ALA A 46 5.62 -0.49 -7.04
N PHE A 47 6.19 -0.61 -5.82
CA PHE A 47 5.45 -1.14 -4.68
C PHE A 47 4.17 -0.36 -4.40
N ILE A 48 4.21 0.97 -4.42
CA ILE A 48 3.05 1.83 -4.16
C ILE A 48 1.98 1.63 -5.23
N THR A 49 2.38 1.61 -6.50
CA THR A 49 1.47 1.51 -7.64
C THR A 49 0.76 0.16 -7.72
N GLU A 50 1.39 -0.90 -7.24
CA GLU A 50 0.80 -2.24 -7.19
C GLU A 50 -0.25 -2.42 -6.09
N ARG A 51 -0.35 -1.51 -5.14
CA ARG A 51 -1.31 -1.65 -4.01
C ARG A 51 -2.74 -1.34 -4.45
N ASP A 52 -3.65 -2.15 -3.95
CA ASP A 52 -5.11 -1.99 -4.07
C ASP A 52 -5.72 -1.26 -2.86
N SER A 53 -4.91 -1.03 -1.83
CA SER A 53 -5.36 -0.42 -0.58
C SER A 53 -4.21 0.13 0.25
N PHE A 54 -4.55 1.09 1.12
CA PHE A 54 -3.67 1.57 2.19
C PHE A 54 -4.50 2.07 3.37
N TYR A 55 -3.84 2.26 4.51
CA TYR A 55 -4.42 2.87 5.69
C TYR A 55 -3.90 4.29 5.84
N LEU A 56 -4.83 5.25 5.98
CA LEU A 56 -4.54 6.67 6.16
C LEU A 56 -4.78 7.05 7.63
N GLY A 57 -3.72 7.48 8.30
CA GLY A 57 -3.77 8.06 9.64
C GLY A 57 -3.84 9.58 9.57
N THR A 58 -4.77 10.17 10.33
CA THR A 58 -4.91 11.62 10.55
C THR A 58 -5.15 11.90 12.03
N VAL A 59 -5.03 13.14 12.47
CA VAL A 59 -5.30 13.52 13.88
C VAL A 59 -6.38 14.58 13.89
N GLY A 60 -7.41 14.35 14.69
CA GLY A 60 -8.50 15.28 14.88
C GLY A 60 -8.07 16.50 15.69
N GLU A 61 -8.81 17.61 15.57
CA GLU A 61 -8.58 18.85 16.33
C GLU A 61 -8.55 18.61 17.85
N ASN A 62 -9.29 17.62 18.32
CA ASN A 62 -9.33 17.19 19.71
C ASN A 62 -8.17 16.28 20.12
N GLY A 63 -7.20 16.03 19.22
CA GLY A 63 -6.02 15.20 19.47
C GLY A 63 -6.21 13.70 19.26
N TRP A 64 -7.43 13.23 18.98
CA TRP A 64 -7.62 11.80 18.71
C TRP A 64 -7.04 11.39 17.36
N PRO A 65 -6.22 10.31 17.31
CA PRO A 65 -5.82 9.71 16.05
C PRO A 65 -7.01 9.02 15.39
N TYR A 66 -7.12 9.17 14.08
CA TYR A 66 -8.13 8.54 13.25
C TYR A 66 -7.48 7.74 12.14
N LEU A 67 -7.97 6.52 11.90
CA LEU A 67 -7.46 5.64 10.87
C LEU A 67 -8.57 5.30 9.89
N GLN A 68 -8.30 5.45 8.60
CA GLN A 68 -9.23 5.17 7.50
C GLN A 68 -8.59 4.23 6.50
N HIS A 69 -9.29 3.15 6.13
CA HIS A 69 -8.95 2.33 4.98
C HIS A 69 -9.28 3.10 3.69
N ARG A 70 -8.36 3.07 2.74
CA ARG A 70 -8.53 3.56 1.37
C ARG A 70 -8.24 2.42 0.42
N GLY A 71 -9.12 2.18 -0.55
CA GLY A 71 -8.97 1.10 -1.52
C GLY A 71 -9.43 1.53 -2.91
N GLY A 72 -8.88 0.85 -3.89
CA GLY A 72 -9.15 1.01 -5.31
C GLY A 72 -8.46 -0.10 -6.12
N PRO A 73 -8.58 -0.12 -7.43
CA PRO A 73 -7.80 -1.02 -8.26
C PRO A 73 -6.31 -0.69 -8.11
N PRO A 74 -5.39 -1.65 -8.34
CA PRO A 74 -3.96 -1.35 -8.43
C PRO A 74 -3.71 -0.13 -9.34
N GLY A 75 -2.86 0.78 -8.89
CA GLY A 75 -2.60 2.06 -9.56
C GLY A 75 -3.53 3.22 -9.16
N PHE A 76 -4.52 3.02 -8.26
CA PHE A 76 -5.36 4.11 -7.77
C PHE A 76 -4.59 5.12 -6.90
N LEU A 77 -3.52 4.69 -6.25
CA LEU A 77 -2.57 5.55 -5.55
C LEU A 77 -1.41 5.84 -6.50
N HIS A 78 -1.33 7.08 -6.94
CA HIS A 78 -0.34 7.54 -7.92
C HIS A 78 0.91 8.08 -7.24
N VAL A 79 2.06 7.78 -7.83
CA VAL A 79 3.30 8.52 -7.58
C VAL A 79 3.39 9.61 -8.65
N LEU A 80 3.38 10.86 -8.20
CA LEU A 80 3.43 12.05 -9.07
C LEU A 80 4.86 12.58 -9.18
N ASP A 81 5.06 13.55 -10.10
CA ASP A 81 6.35 14.22 -10.20
C ASP A 81 6.75 14.85 -8.87
N PRO A 82 8.03 14.76 -8.50
CA PRO A 82 8.52 15.35 -7.26
C PRO A 82 8.33 16.87 -7.22
N VAL A 83 8.07 17.40 -6.01
CA VAL A 83 7.97 18.84 -5.77
C VAL A 83 8.98 19.22 -4.69
N ASP A 84 9.86 20.18 -4.97
CA ASP A 84 10.92 20.66 -4.07
C ASP A 84 11.78 19.51 -3.47
N GLY A 85 12.16 18.52 -4.28
CA GLY A 85 12.96 17.38 -3.82
C GLY A 85 12.21 16.35 -2.97
N HIS A 86 10.87 16.37 -2.98
CA HIS A 86 10.02 15.43 -2.27
C HIS A 86 9.13 14.66 -3.24
N SER A 87 9.01 13.36 -3.08
CA SER A 87 7.98 12.59 -3.77
C SER A 87 6.59 13.05 -3.37
N VAL A 88 5.68 12.94 -4.31
CA VAL A 88 4.28 13.32 -4.11
C VAL A 88 3.41 12.11 -4.45
N LEU A 89 2.51 11.76 -3.53
CA LEU A 89 1.46 10.79 -3.76
C LEU A 89 0.15 11.51 -4.08
N GLY A 90 -0.73 10.87 -4.84
CA GLY A 90 -2.05 11.41 -5.12
C GLY A 90 -3.09 10.34 -5.38
N TRP A 91 -4.34 10.63 -5.00
CA TRP A 91 -5.48 9.78 -5.30
C TRP A 91 -6.79 10.57 -5.40
N ALA A 92 -7.76 10.01 -6.11
CA ALA A 92 -9.12 10.52 -6.15
C ALA A 92 -9.90 10.06 -4.92
N ASP A 93 -10.46 11.01 -4.16
CA ASP A 93 -11.33 10.73 -3.01
C ASP A 93 -12.79 10.64 -3.49
N LEU A 94 -13.28 9.41 -3.55
CA LEU A 94 -14.63 9.09 -4.03
C LEU A 94 -15.66 9.37 -2.94
N ARG A 95 -16.88 9.69 -3.37
CA ARG A 95 -18.02 9.85 -2.48
C ARG A 95 -18.32 8.56 -1.73
N GLY A 96 -18.14 8.58 -0.39
CA GLY A 96 -18.37 7.46 0.51
C GLY A 96 -19.52 7.73 1.51
N ASN A 97 -19.32 7.34 2.76
CA ASN A 97 -20.30 7.47 3.86
C ASN A 97 -20.57 8.93 4.32
N ARG A 98 -19.84 9.90 3.79
CA ARG A 98 -19.99 11.34 4.04
C ARG A 98 -19.75 11.79 5.48
N GLN A 99 -19.06 11.02 6.28
CA GLN A 99 -18.65 11.45 7.65
C GLN A 99 -17.54 12.51 7.61
N TYR A 100 -16.77 12.60 6.52
CA TYR A 100 -15.73 13.59 6.26
C TYR A 100 -14.66 13.72 7.35
N LEU A 101 -14.46 12.69 8.19
CA LEU A 101 -13.53 12.74 9.32
C LEU A 101 -12.10 13.05 8.87
N SER A 102 -11.59 12.33 7.85
CA SER A 102 -10.23 12.62 7.32
C SER A 102 -10.13 14.05 6.78
N VAL A 103 -11.13 14.52 6.03
CA VAL A 103 -11.13 15.85 5.42
C VAL A 103 -11.20 16.94 6.48
N GLY A 104 -12.04 16.76 7.51
CA GLY A 104 -12.12 17.66 8.65
C GLY A 104 -10.81 17.75 9.43
N ASN A 105 -10.18 16.59 9.69
CA ASN A 105 -8.88 16.54 10.36
C ASN A 105 -7.80 17.27 9.55
N LEU A 106 -7.79 17.09 8.22
CA LEU A 106 -6.81 17.72 7.33
C LEU A 106 -6.97 19.24 7.24
N ALA A 107 -8.15 19.77 7.52
CA ALA A 107 -8.38 21.23 7.57
C ALA A 107 -7.64 21.89 8.73
N THR A 108 -7.39 21.17 9.82
CA THR A 108 -6.69 21.68 11.01
C THR A 108 -5.26 21.18 11.13
N SER A 109 -4.97 19.95 10.69
CA SER A 109 -3.64 19.36 10.71
C SER A 109 -3.39 18.59 9.40
N PRO A 110 -2.54 19.10 8.50
CA PRO A 110 -2.27 18.46 7.23
C PRO A 110 -1.34 17.23 7.36
N ARG A 111 -0.82 16.93 8.55
CA ARG A 111 0.08 15.80 8.77
C ARG A 111 -0.65 14.48 8.66
N VAL A 112 -0.07 13.56 7.88
CA VAL A 112 -0.64 12.23 7.65
C VAL A 112 0.42 11.15 7.84
N SER A 113 -0.07 9.95 8.13
CA SER A 113 0.70 8.72 8.07
C SER A 113 -0.02 7.71 7.18
N LEU A 114 0.71 7.07 6.28
CA LEU A 114 0.19 6.02 5.43
C LEU A 114 0.88 4.70 5.76
N LEU A 115 0.12 3.62 5.79
CA LEU A 115 0.63 2.26 5.90
C LEU A 115 0.13 1.46 4.70
N LEU A 116 1.06 1.03 3.86
CA LEU A 116 0.82 0.19 2.70
C LEU A 116 1.28 -1.24 3.01
N MET A 117 0.44 -2.22 2.67
CA MET A 117 0.70 -3.62 3.00
C MET A 117 0.74 -4.47 1.73
N ASP A 118 1.73 -5.34 1.65
CA ASP A 118 1.77 -6.49 0.78
C ASP A 118 1.79 -7.73 1.69
N TYR A 119 0.62 -8.30 1.89
CA TYR A 119 0.48 -9.45 2.79
C TYR A 119 1.07 -10.72 2.20
N ALA A 120 0.99 -10.91 0.88
CA ALA A 120 1.48 -12.10 0.20
C ALA A 120 3.01 -12.22 0.35
N HIS A 121 3.72 -11.12 0.20
CA HIS A 121 5.18 -11.05 0.29
C HIS A 121 5.69 -10.56 1.64
N GLN A 122 4.80 -10.37 2.63
CA GLN A 122 5.12 -9.90 3.98
C GLN A 122 5.91 -8.58 3.99
N ARG A 123 5.58 -7.67 3.08
CA ARG A 123 6.20 -6.34 2.97
C ARG A 123 5.26 -5.25 3.44
N ARG A 124 5.81 -4.21 4.04
CA ARG A 124 5.05 -3.02 4.40
C ARG A 124 5.91 -1.76 4.28
N LEU A 125 5.30 -0.73 3.72
CA LEU A 125 5.89 0.60 3.60
C LEU A 125 5.10 1.57 4.48
N LYS A 126 5.80 2.31 5.33
CA LYS A 126 5.27 3.41 6.13
C LYS A 126 5.70 4.71 5.51
N ILE A 127 4.79 5.66 5.40
CA ILE A 127 5.04 6.97 4.82
C ILE A 127 4.47 8.03 5.76
N ILE A 128 5.20 9.10 5.98
CA ILE A 128 4.68 10.32 6.62
C ILE A 128 4.78 11.47 5.64
N GLY A 129 3.83 12.40 5.73
CA GLY A 129 3.81 13.52 4.83
C GLY A 129 2.80 14.60 5.22
N THR A 130 2.72 15.58 4.35
CA THR A 130 1.77 16.70 4.46
C THR A 130 0.76 16.59 3.32
N ALA A 131 -0.51 16.42 3.69
CA ALA A 131 -1.60 16.30 2.73
C ALA A 131 -2.14 17.66 2.30
N HIS A 132 -2.59 17.72 1.05
CA HIS A 132 -3.37 18.82 0.50
C HIS A 132 -4.65 18.26 -0.12
N VAL A 133 -5.77 18.92 0.14
CA VAL A 133 -7.10 18.54 -0.38
C VAL A 133 -7.50 19.56 -1.43
N THR A 134 -7.77 19.10 -2.66
CA THR A 134 -8.31 19.91 -3.77
C THR A 134 -9.77 19.53 -3.96
N ASP A 135 -10.70 20.43 -3.66
CA ASP A 135 -12.14 20.23 -3.86
C ASP A 135 -12.51 20.34 -5.34
N ALA A 136 -13.58 19.67 -5.77
CA ALA A 136 -14.06 19.72 -7.15
C ALA A 136 -14.44 21.14 -7.64
N ARG A 137 -14.55 22.11 -6.72
CA ARG A 137 -14.84 23.52 -7.01
C ARG A 137 -13.57 24.38 -7.17
N ASP A 138 -12.38 23.82 -6.86
CA ASP A 138 -11.14 24.55 -6.90
C ASP A 138 -10.60 24.68 -8.33
N SER A 139 -9.95 25.80 -8.63
CA SER A 139 -9.19 25.95 -9.87
C SER A 139 -8.02 24.96 -9.88
N GLY A 140 -7.82 24.22 -10.97
CA GLY A 140 -6.78 23.19 -11.07
C GLY A 140 -7.25 21.77 -10.75
N PHE A 141 -8.48 21.59 -10.24
CA PHE A 141 -9.04 20.26 -10.01
C PHE A 141 -9.00 19.38 -11.26
N GLU A 142 -9.47 19.88 -12.40
CA GLU A 142 -9.51 19.12 -13.67
C GLU A 142 -8.11 18.71 -14.15
N GLY A 143 -7.15 19.60 -14.05
CA GLY A 143 -5.75 19.29 -14.43
C GLY A 143 -5.12 18.22 -13.53
N LEU A 144 -5.41 18.25 -12.23
CA LEU A 144 -4.95 17.22 -11.30
C LEU A 144 -5.75 15.92 -11.46
N LEU A 145 -7.06 16.00 -11.71
CA LEU A 145 -7.90 14.84 -11.96
C LEU A 145 -7.41 14.05 -13.18
N ALA A 146 -7.03 14.73 -14.26
CA ALA A 146 -6.49 14.09 -15.44
C ALA A 146 -5.21 13.26 -15.15
N ARG A 147 -4.42 13.67 -14.16
CA ARG A 147 -3.20 12.96 -13.71
C ARG A 147 -3.50 11.82 -12.74
N LEU A 148 -4.63 11.85 -12.05
CA LEU A 148 -5.05 10.87 -11.03
C LEU A 148 -6.19 9.96 -11.51
N SER A 149 -6.54 10.01 -12.80
CA SER A 149 -7.54 9.14 -13.39
C SER A 149 -6.98 7.73 -13.54
N ALA A 150 -7.27 6.88 -12.58
CA ALA A 150 -7.06 5.45 -12.73
C ALA A 150 -8.30 4.81 -13.38
N PRO A 151 -8.16 3.74 -14.18
CA PRO A 151 -9.28 2.89 -14.51
C PRO A 151 -9.81 2.28 -13.21
N GLY A 152 -10.94 2.75 -12.73
CA GLY A 152 -11.46 2.34 -11.42
C GLY A 152 -12.99 2.26 -11.40
N PRO A 153 -13.57 1.75 -10.32
CA PRO A 153 -15.01 1.62 -10.19
C PRO A 153 -15.67 2.99 -10.39
N ALA A 154 -16.79 2.99 -11.10
CA ALA A 154 -17.58 4.17 -11.36
C ALA A 154 -18.02 4.81 -10.03
N GLY A 155 -17.31 5.84 -9.58
CA GLY A 155 -17.61 6.62 -8.39
C GLY A 155 -17.50 8.11 -8.70
N ARG A 156 -18.33 8.92 -8.05
CA ARG A 156 -18.21 10.37 -8.17
C ARG A 156 -16.99 10.82 -7.35
N VAL A 157 -16.01 11.37 -8.03
CA VAL A 157 -14.88 12.05 -7.38
C VAL A 157 -15.40 13.35 -6.74
N GLU A 158 -15.18 13.52 -5.46
CA GLU A 158 -15.54 14.75 -4.72
C GLU A 158 -14.32 15.64 -4.48
N ARG A 159 -13.15 15.03 -4.31
CA ARG A 159 -11.89 15.70 -4.01
C ARG A 159 -10.71 14.92 -4.58
N LEU A 160 -9.61 15.60 -4.68
CA LEU A 160 -8.31 15.00 -4.93
C LEU A 160 -7.43 15.24 -3.71
N ILE A 161 -6.72 14.24 -3.29
CA ILE A 161 -5.79 14.38 -2.16
C ILE A 161 -4.40 14.11 -2.67
N THR A 162 -3.49 15.02 -2.38
CA THR A 162 -2.06 14.84 -2.62
C THR A 162 -1.30 14.83 -1.30
N VAL A 163 -0.20 14.10 -1.23
CA VAL A 163 0.67 14.04 -0.04
C VAL A 163 2.10 14.30 -0.47
N LYS A 164 2.66 15.43 0.00
CA LYS A 164 4.09 15.70 -0.10
C LYS A 164 4.80 14.85 0.96
N VAL A 165 5.61 13.90 0.52
CA VAL A 165 6.28 12.93 1.39
C VAL A 165 7.37 13.61 2.20
N GLN A 166 7.36 13.43 3.50
CA GLN A 166 8.40 13.92 4.41
C GLN A 166 9.42 12.83 4.75
N GLY A 167 9.01 11.57 4.68
CA GLY A 167 9.87 10.43 4.90
C GLY A 167 9.10 9.13 4.78
N TYR A 168 9.83 8.05 4.54
CA TYR A 168 9.28 6.71 4.46
C TYR A 168 10.25 5.69 5.05
N ASP A 169 9.75 4.50 5.37
CA ASP A 169 10.53 3.44 5.98
C ASP A 169 9.95 2.07 5.67
N TRP A 170 10.81 1.16 5.22
CA TRP A 170 10.49 -0.24 5.09
C TRP A 170 10.58 -0.93 6.44
N ASN A 171 9.59 -1.73 6.76
CA ASN A 171 9.58 -2.46 8.03
C ASN A 171 10.03 -3.92 7.84
N CYS A 172 10.61 -4.47 8.91
CA CYS A 172 10.91 -5.89 8.99
C CYS A 172 9.66 -6.75 8.68
N PRO A 173 9.78 -7.86 7.91
CA PRO A 173 8.66 -8.74 7.55
C PRO A 173 8.09 -9.54 8.73
N GLN A 174 8.78 -9.55 9.87
CA GLN A 174 8.33 -10.30 11.06
C GLN A 174 6.89 -9.95 11.47
N HIS A 175 6.14 -10.98 11.84
CA HIS A 175 4.76 -10.89 12.34
C HIS A 175 3.72 -10.40 11.30
N ILE A 176 4.03 -10.38 10.01
CA ILE A 176 3.03 -10.20 8.95
C ILE A 176 2.53 -11.59 8.57
N THR A 177 1.27 -11.90 8.90
CA THR A 177 0.64 -13.15 8.47
C THR A 177 0.37 -13.09 6.97
N PRO A 178 0.89 -14.02 6.15
CA PRO A 178 0.60 -14.06 4.72
C PRO A 178 -0.90 -14.17 4.46
N ARG A 179 -1.38 -13.38 3.50
CA ARG A 179 -2.75 -13.43 3.01
C ARG A 179 -2.70 -13.28 1.50
N PHE A 180 -3.53 -13.99 0.81
CA PHE A 180 -3.56 -14.02 -0.65
C PHE A 180 -4.94 -13.58 -1.13
N THR A 181 -4.97 -12.85 -2.22
CA THR A 181 -6.18 -12.55 -2.95
C THR A 181 -6.66 -13.81 -3.70
N GLU A 182 -7.91 -13.82 -4.11
CA GLU A 182 -8.47 -14.90 -4.94
C GLU A 182 -7.70 -15.02 -6.27
N ALA A 183 -7.30 -13.92 -6.87
CA ALA A 183 -6.50 -13.91 -8.09
C ALA A 183 -5.13 -14.58 -7.90
N GLU A 184 -4.38 -14.15 -6.87
CA GLU A 184 -3.07 -14.74 -6.55
C GLU A 184 -3.16 -16.26 -6.26
N LEU A 185 -4.20 -16.69 -5.53
CA LEU A 185 -4.44 -18.12 -5.30
C LEU A 185 -4.81 -18.85 -6.59
N SER A 186 -5.62 -18.24 -7.44
CA SER A 186 -6.01 -18.82 -8.72
C SER A 186 -4.80 -19.05 -9.62
N ASP A 187 -3.91 -18.07 -9.69
CA ASP A 187 -2.68 -18.15 -10.49
C ASP A 187 -1.71 -19.19 -9.92
N ALA A 188 -1.50 -19.19 -8.61
CA ALA A 188 -0.64 -20.16 -7.94
C ALA A 188 -1.13 -21.62 -8.10
N LEU A 189 -2.44 -21.83 -8.18
CA LEU A 189 -3.06 -23.16 -8.32
C LEU A 189 -3.25 -23.57 -9.78
N ALA A 190 -3.05 -22.70 -10.77
CA ALA A 190 -3.24 -23.02 -12.17
C ALA A 190 -2.44 -24.26 -12.63
N PRO A 191 -1.12 -24.40 -12.33
CA PRO A 191 -0.36 -25.60 -12.73
C PRO A 191 -0.91 -26.90 -12.13
N VAL A 192 -1.38 -26.85 -10.88
CA VAL A 192 -1.95 -28.03 -10.21
C VAL A 192 -3.30 -28.41 -10.82
N ARG A 193 -4.12 -27.44 -11.19
CA ARG A 193 -5.40 -27.69 -11.88
C ARG A 193 -5.18 -28.31 -13.26
N ASP A 194 -4.20 -27.82 -14.00
CA ASP A 194 -3.86 -28.34 -15.34
C ASP A 194 -3.35 -29.76 -15.24
N GLU A 195 -2.47 -30.04 -14.31
CA GLU A 195 -1.97 -31.41 -14.07
C GLU A 195 -3.09 -32.35 -13.64
N LEU A 196 -3.98 -31.94 -12.77
CA LEU A 196 -5.14 -32.71 -12.35
C LEU A 196 -6.09 -32.98 -13.52
N ALA A 197 -6.30 -32.01 -14.42
CA ALA A 197 -7.10 -32.22 -15.63
C ALA A 197 -6.45 -33.25 -16.57
N ARG A 198 -5.14 -33.13 -16.78
CA ARG A 198 -4.36 -34.10 -17.57
C ARG A 198 -4.48 -35.54 -17.03
N LEU A 199 -4.22 -35.70 -15.72
CA LEU A 199 -4.27 -37.02 -15.07
C LEU A 199 -5.70 -37.61 -15.08
N ARG A 200 -6.73 -36.80 -14.98
CA ARG A 200 -8.12 -37.25 -15.10
C ARG A 200 -8.43 -37.76 -16.50
N ALA A 201 -7.99 -37.04 -17.53
CA ALA A 201 -8.17 -37.44 -18.92
C ALA A 201 -7.43 -38.76 -19.22
N GLU A 202 -6.17 -38.87 -18.76
CA GLU A 202 -5.38 -40.11 -18.91
C GLU A 202 -6.03 -41.28 -18.18
N ASN A 203 -6.50 -41.11 -16.96
CA ASN A 203 -7.18 -42.15 -16.20
C ASN A 203 -8.48 -42.60 -16.88
N GLN A 204 -9.23 -41.67 -17.46
CA GLN A 204 -10.42 -42.00 -18.24
C GLN A 204 -10.07 -42.83 -19.46
N ALA A 205 -9.07 -42.42 -20.23
CA ALA A 205 -8.61 -43.18 -21.40
C ALA A 205 -8.15 -44.59 -21.03
N LEU A 206 -7.37 -44.75 -19.96
CA LEU A 206 -6.94 -46.06 -19.46
C LEU A 206 -8.11 -46.95 -19.04
N ARG A 207 -9.11 -46.40 -18.38
CA ARG A 207 -10.33 -47.12 -18.00
C ARG A 207 -11.13 -47.59 -19.23
N GLU A 208 -11.23 -46.75 -20.26
CA GLU A 208 -11.89 -47.13 -21.53
C GLU A 208 -11.15 -48.24 -22.26
N GLN A 209 -9.79 -48.14 -22.33
CA GLN A 209 -8.96 -49.21 -22.90
C GLN A 209 -9.10 -50.52 -22.12
N ALA A 210 -9.11 -50.50 -20.79
CA ALA A 210 -9.30 -51.67 -19.96
C ALA A 210 -10.68 -52.36 -20.17
N ARG A 211 -11.73 -51.56 -20.42
CA ARG A 211 -13.07 -52.08 -20.73
C ARG A 211 -13.17 -52.72 -22.12
N GLN A 212 -12.37 -52.24 -23.08
CA GLN A 212 -12.35 -52.74 -24.46
C GLN A 212 -11.49 -54.02 -24.61
N GLN A 213 -10.73 -54.41 -23.59
CA GLN A 213 -9.97 -55.66 -23.53
C GLN A 213 -10.62 -56.66 -22.55
N PRO A 214 -11.82 -57.23 -22.86
CA PRO A 214 -12.43 -58.26 -22.03
C PRO A 214 -11.74 -59.57 -22.35
N GLY A 215 -10.95 -60.10 -21.42
CA GLY A 215 -10.53 -61.52 -21.51
C GLY A 215 -9.03 -61.77 -21.75
N ARG A 216 -8.19 -61.40 -20.76
CA ARG A 216 -7.04 -62.26 -20.42
C ARG A 216 -7.15 -62.55 -18.93
N THR A 217 -7.94 -63.53 -18.62
CA THR A 217 -7.87 -64.23 -17.31
C THR A 217 -6.61 -65.10 -17.33
N PRO A 218 -5.81 -65.08 -16.22
CA PRO A 218 -4.63 -65.90 -16.08
C PRO A 218 -4.95 -67.36 -16.04
#